data_f0ca3f0b3761d9b9608669d0d251f63a
#
_entry.id   f0ca3f0b3761d9b9608669d0d251f63a
#
_cell.length_a   1.000
_cell.length_b   1.000
_cell.length_c   1.000
_cell.angle_alpha   90.00
_cell.angle_beta   90.00
_cell.angle_gamma   90.00
#
_symmetry.space_group_name_H-M   'P 1'
#
loop_
_entity.id
_entity.type
_entity.pdbx_description
1 polymer ?
#
loop_
_entity_poly.entity_id
_entity_poly.type
_entity_poly.pdbx_seq_one_letter_code
_entity_poly.pdbx_strand_id
1 'polypeptide(L)'
;MLTNTPRISSGELRNRKLKLPRNNPELRFVRDMIRQAIFMIIGNKIKDAVVLDLFSGSGIIGFEAISRGAKFSDFVDENRSSIEATKENAFALKVDDKVEAHSTKAITYVGNTDKTYDIVFLDPFYEDRHHKFLLQLTSDILNPGGIIVFFHGGNDIKELIQNLKLEIYDERKYSLTTVTFLKLKDK
;
A
#
# COMPACT_ATOMS: atom_id res chain seq x y z
N MET A 1 1.51 16.63 -23.20
CA MET A 1 1.98 15.74 -22.11
C MET A 1 1.08 14.51 -22.09
N LEU A 2 1.63 13.33 -22.36
CA LEU A 2 0.85 12.09 -22.22
C LEU A 2 0.67 11.84 -20.72
N THR A 3 -0.50 12.16 -20.20
CA THR A 3 -0.88 11.79 -18.81
C THR A 3 -0.99 10.27 -18.79
N ASN A 4 0.05 9.63 -18.29
CA ASN A 4 0.10 8.18 -18.18
C ASN A 4 -0.87 7.75 -17.06
N THR A 5 -2.15 7.67 -17.40
CA THR A 5 -3.22 7.28 -16.47
C THR A 5 -2.95 5.83 -16.01
N PRO A 6 -2.80 5.59 -14.70
CA PRO A 6 -2.52 4.26 -14.19
C PRO A 6 -3.65 3.29 -14.54
N ARG A 7 -3.26 2.06 -14.88
CA ARG A 7 -4.18 0.96 -15.17
C ARG A 7 -3.92 -0.20 -14.22
N ILE A 8 -4.98 -0.88 -13.87
CA ILE A 8 -4.90 -2.16 -13.16
C ILE A 8 -4.30 -3.19 -14.09
N SER A 9 -3.26 -3.89 -13.63
CA SER A 9 -2.45 -4.75 -14.50
C SER A 9 -2.94 -6.19 -14.59
N SER A 10 -3.68 -6.68 -13.57
CA SER A 10 -4.11 -8.08 -13.51
C SER A 10 -5.42 -8.23 -12.72
N GLY A 11 -6.01 -9.44 -12.74
CA GLY A 11 -7.22 -9.79 -12.01
C GLY A 11 -8.51 -9.37 -12.72
N GLU A 12 -9.61 -9.35 -11.97
CA GLU A 12 -10.97 -9.09 -12.49
C GLU A 12 -11.14 -7.69 -13.10
N LEU A 13 -10.41 -6.71 -12.57
CA LEU A 13 -10.47 -5.31 -13.02
C LEU A 13 -9.34 -4.97 -14.00
N ARG A 14 -8.68 -5.96 -14.59
CA ARG A 14 -7.57 -5.74 -15.52
C ARG A 14 -7.91 -4.72 -16.61
N ASN A 15 -6.92 -3.88 -16.97
CA ASN A 15 -7.00 -2.81 -17.97
C ASN A 15 -7.92 -1.63 -17.61
N ARG A 16 -8.63 -1.65 -16.48
CA ARG A 16 -9.42 -0.51 -16.03
C ARG A 16 -8.48 0.65 -15.67
N LYS A 17 -8.82 1.83 -16.15
CA LYS A 17 -8.10 3.08 -15.85
C LYS A 17 -8.62 3.66 -14.55
N LEU A 18 -7.73 4.26 -13.75
CA LEU A 18 -8.11 5.01 -12.57
C LEU A 18 -8.09 6.52 -12.88
N LYS A 19 -9.06 7.23 -12.34
CA LYS A 19 -9.00 8.69 -12.27
C LYS A 19 -7.88 9.09 -11.31
N LEU A 20 -7.14 10.12 -11.68
CA LEU A 20 -6.10 10.70 -10.83
C LEU A 20 -6.67 11.77 -9.91
N PRO A 21 -6.11 11.97 -8.72
CA PRO A 21 -6.43 13.09 -7.85
C PRO A 21 -6.23 14.41 -8.58
N ARG A 22 -7.12 15.36 -8.33
CA ARG A 22 -6.97 16.73 -8.83
C ARG A 22 -6.00 17.48 -7.93
N ASN A 23 -5.17 18.34 -8.52
CA ASN A 23 -4.26 19.22 -7.76
C ASN A 23 -3.33 18.50 -6.77
N ASN A 24 -2.80 17.34 -7.14
CA ASN A 24 -1.75 16.67 -6.39
C ASN A 24 -0.45 16.65 -7.23
N PRO A 25 0.39 17.72 -7.17
CA PRO A 25 1.61 17.84 -7.99
C PRO A 25 2.69 16.83 -7.59
N GLU A 26 2.62 16.29 -6.38
CA GLU A 26 3.57 15.32 -5.83
C GLU A 26 3.13 13.88 -6.08
N LEU A 27 1.99 13.68 -6.76
CA LEU A 27 1.46 12.35 -7.01
C LEU A 27 2.47 11.49 -7.76
N ARG A 28 2.92 10.46 -7.10
CA ARG A 28 3.68 9.37 -7.69
C ARG A 28 2.82 8.12 -7.62
N PHE A 29 3.03 7.21 -8.54
CA PHE A 29 2.43 5.89 -8.47
C PHE A 29 3.44 4.82 -8.88
N VAL A 30 3.37 3.71 -8.21
CA VAL A 30 4.26 2.57 -8.46
C VAL A 30 4.10 2.09 -9.89
N ARG A 31 5.21 2.00 -10.62
CA ARG A 31 5.23 1.55 -12.02
C ARG A 31 4.65 0.15 -12.15
N ASP A 32 4.00 -0.11 -13.27
CA ASP A 32 3.30 -1.38 -13.53
C ASP A 32 4.19 -2.61 -13.33
N MET A 33 5.41 -2.58 -13.87
CA MET A 33 6.38 -3.67 -13.71
C MET A 33 6.69 -3.96 -12.23
N ILE A 34 6.83 -2.92 -11.41
CA ILE A 34 7.12 -3.07 -9.97
C ILE A 34 5.90 -3.66 -9.26
N ARG A 35 4.69 -3.16 -9.57
CA ARG A 35 3.45 -3.73 -9.00
C ARG A 35 3.30 -5.20 -9.33
N GLN A 36 3.51 -5.59 -10.58
CA GLN A 36 3.44 -7.00 -10.98
C GLN A 36 4.42 -7.86 -10.19
N ALA A 37 5.67 -7.42 -10.04
CA ALA A 37 6.67 -8.13 -9.26
C ALA A 37 6.28 -8.27 -7.78
N ILE A 38 5.75 -7.19 -7.17
CA ILE A 38 5.26 -7.20 -5.79
C ILE A 38 4.16 -8.25 -5.60
N PHE A 39 3.15 -8.23 -6.45
CA PHE A 39 2.04 -9.17 -6.34
C PHE A 39 2.43 -10.62 -6.70
N MET A 40 3.49 -10.82 -7.48
CA MET A 40 4.08 -12.16 -7.67
C MET A 40 4.71 -12.70 -6.38
N ILE A 41 5.40 -11.86 -5.61
CA ILE A 41 6.01 -12.24 -4.32
C ILE A 41 4.91 -12.51 -3.27
N ILE A 42 3.88 -11.66 -3.21
CA ILE A 42 2.71 -11.86 -2.32
C ILE A 42 2.00 -13.17 -2.63
N GLY A 43 1.91 -13.52 -3.92
CA GLY A 43 1.32 -14.79 -4.38
C GLY A 43 -0.11 -14.98 -3.90
N ASN A 44 -0.42 -16.19 -3.43
CA ASN A 44 -1.77 -16.56 -2.99
C ASN A 44 -2.24 -15.88 -1.69
N LYS A 45 -1.34 -15.23 -0.96
CA LYS A 45 -1.72 -14.49 0.27
C LYS A 45 -2.66 -13.31 0.01
N ILE A 46 -2.79 -12.88 -1.24
CA ILE A 46 -3.73 -11.82 -1.62
C ILE A 46 -5.19 -12.26 -1.60
N LYS A 47 -5.47 -13.56 -1.78
CA LYS A 47 -6.84 -14.06 -1.82
C LYS A 47 -7.50 -13.91 -0.46
N ASP A 48 -8.68 -13.30 -0.46
CA ASP A 48 -9.49 -13.02 0.72
C ASP A 48 -8.80 -12.14 1.78
N ALA A 49 -7.65 -11.53 1.44
CA ALA A 49 -6.89 -10.67 2.35
C ALA A 49 -7.62 -9.36 2.65
N VAL A 50 -7.49 -8.90 3.89
CA VAL A 50 -7.80 -7.53 4.31
C VAL A 50 -6.54 -6.69 4.14
N VAL A 51 -6.62 -5.68 3.29
CA VAL A 51 -5.47 -4.87 2.84
C VAL A 51 -5.56 -3.46 3.38
N LEU A 52 -4.41 -2.86 3.69
CA LEU A 52 -4.27 -1.45 4.00
C LEU A 52 -3.28 -0.82 3.01
N ASP A 53 -3.73 0.21 2.30
CA ASP A 53 -2.91 1.03 1.38
C ASP A 53 -2.65 2.38 2.05
N LEU A 54 -1.53 2.51 2.75
CA LEU A 54 -1.09 3.74 3.40
C LEU A 54 -0.31 4.60 2.39
N PHE A 55 -0.60 5.90 2.37
CA PHE A 55 -0.13 6.85 1.35
C PHE A 55 -0.67 6.50 -0.04
N SER A 56 -1.96 6.18 -0.10
CA SER A 56 -2.60 5.53 -1.24
C SER A 56 -2.56 6.33 -2.55
N GLY A 57 -2.43 7.65 -2.50
CA GLY A 57 -2.33 8.51 -3.67
C GLY A 57 -3.45 8.27 -4.69
N SER A 58 -3.12 7.61 -5.80
CA SER A 58 -4.10 7.24 -6.82
C SER A 58 -4.96 6.02 -6.46
N GLY A 59 -4.62 5.31 -5.39
CA GLY A 59 -5.23 4.05 -4.98
C GLY A 59 -4.84 2.84 -5.85
N ILE A 60 -3.84 2.98 -6.73
CA ILE A 60 -3.54 1.94 -7.72
C ILE A 60 -3.14 0.61 -7.06
N ILE A 61 -2.44 0.63 -5.93
CA ILE A 61 -1.99 -0.59 -5.24
C ILE A 61 -3.19 -1.29 -4.60
N GLY A 62 -4.02 -0.57 -3.84
CA GLY A 62 -5.20 -1.15 -3.20
C GLY A 62 -6.22 -1.67 -4.22
N PHE A 63 -6.46 -0.97 -5.33
CA PHE A 63 -7.33 -1.47 -6.40
C PHE A 63 -6.74 -2.67 -7.14
N GLU A 64 -5.42 -2.73 -7.32
CA GLU A 64 -4.75 -3.92 -7.84
C GLU A 64 -4.94 -5.12 -6.89
N ALA A 65 -4.86 -4.89 -5.57
CA ALA A 65 -5.13 -5.90 -4.56
C ALA A 65 -6.55 -6.46 -4.66
N ILE A 66 -7.56 -5.59 -4.71
CA ILE A 66 -8.97 -5.97 -4.90
C ILE A 66 -9.13 -6.76 -6.21
N SER A 67 -8.54 -6.28 -7.30
CA SER A 67 -8.61 -6.95 -8.61
C SER A 67 -8.04 -8.37 -8.59
N ARG A 68 -7.09 -8.65 -7.72
CA ARG A 68 -6.43 -9.95 -7.55
C ARG A 68 -7.08 -10.84 -6.49
N GLY A 69 -8.20 -10.40 -5.91
CA GLY A 69 -9.02 -11.19 -5.00
C GLY A 69 -8.86 -10.85 -3.53
N ALA A 70 -8.33 -9.67 -3.16
CA ALA A 70 -8.45 -9.18 -1.81
C ALA A 70 -9.93 -9.01 -1.44
N LYS A 71 -10.26 -9.35 -0.20
CA LYS A 71 -11.62 -9.23 0.35
C LYS A 71 -12.01 -7.77 0.53
N PHE A 72 -11.07 -6.97 1.02
CA PHE A 72 -11.31 -5.59 1.40
C PHE A 72 -10.02 -4.78 1.35
N SER A 73 -10.12 -3.48 1.07
CA SER A 73 -8.99 -2.56 1.16
C SER A 73 -9.38 -1.25 1.81
N ASP A 74 -8.67 -0.88 2.89
CA ASP A 74 -8.65 0.48 3.42
C ASP A 74 -7.61 1.31 2.66
N PHE A 75 -7.98 2.53 2.29
CA PHE A 75 -7.09 3.51 1.65
C PHE A 75 -6.92 4.70 2.58
N VAL A 76 -5.68 5.07 2.86
CA VAL A 76 -5.36 6.19 3.74
C VAL A 76 -4.43 7.16 3.03
N ASP A 77 -4.81 8.43 3.00
CA ASP A 77 -4.00 9.50 2.45
C ASP A 77 -4.37 10.82 3.14
N GLU A 78 -3.41 11.68 3.46
CA GLU A 78 -3.71 12.99 4.03
C GLU A 78 -4.27 13.96 2.99
N ASN A 79 -3.99 13.73 1.71
CA ASN A 79 -4.50 14.55 0.62
C ASN A 79 -5.95 14.18 0.32
N ARG A 80 -6.86 15.10 0.64
CA ARG A 80 -8.30 14.92 0.44
C ARG A 80 -8.66 14.60 -1.02
N SER A 81 -7.96 15.19 -2.01
CA SER A 81 -8.26 14.91 -3.42
C SER A 81 -7.89 13.48 -3.83
N SER A 82 -6.89 12.85 -3.17
CA SER A 82 -6.56 11.44 -3.34
C SER A 82 -7.73 10.56 -2.87
N ILE A 83 -8.28 10.87 -1.70
CA ILE A 83 -9.41 10.13 -1.14
C ILE A 83 -10.70 10.31 -1.95
N GLU A 84 -10.97 11.52 -2.45
CA GLU A 84 -12.09 11.76 -3.35
C GLU A 84 -11.95 10.96 -4.65
N ALA A 85 -10.76 10.94 -5.27
CA ALA A 85 -10.49 10.14 -6.47
C ALA A 85 -10.63 8.63 -6.19
N THR A 86 -10.17 8.16 -5.03
CA THR A 86 -10.34 6.76 -4.61
C THR A 86 -11.82 6.37 -4.53
N LYS A 87 -12.66 7.19 -3.89
CA LYS A 87 -14.10 6.94 -3.81
C LYS A 87 -14.78 6.94 -5.18
N GLU A 88 -14.42 7.89 -6.05
CA GLU A 88 -14.92 7.92 -7.43
C GLU A 88 -14.49 6.68 -8.22
N ASN A 89 -13.25 6.22 -8.04
CA ASN A 89 -12.74 5.02 -8.68
C ASN A 89 -13.46 3.76 -8.16
N ALA A 90 -13.65 3.62 -6.85
CA ALA A 90 -14.38 2.50 -6.26
C ALA A 90 -15.78 2.35 -6.85
N PHE A 91 -16.53 3.46 -6.93
CA PHE A 91 -17.85 3.50 -7.54
C PHE A 91 -17.82 3.14 -9.04
N ALA A 92 -16.88 3.73 -9.81
CA ALA A 92 -16.75 3.48 -11.24
C ALA A 92 -16.32 2.03 -11.57
N LEU A 93 -15.58 1.40 -10.65
CA LEU A 93 -15.17 0.00 -10.74
C LEU A 93 -16.22 -0.98 -10.19
N LYS A 94 -17.25 -0.50 -9.51
CA LYS A 94 -18.30 -1.28 -8.83
C LYS A 94 -17.72 -2.20 -7.74
N VAL A 95 -16.86 -1.63 -6.90
CA VAL A 95 -16.21 -2.29 -5.75
C VAL A 95 -16.28 -1.44 -4.49
N ASP A 96 -17.23 -0.52 -4.41
CA ASP A 96 -17.43 0.39 -3.29
C ASP A 96 -17.78 -0.35 -1.99
N ASP A 97 -18.36 -1.53 -2.08
CA ASP A 97 -18.59 -2.44 -0.96
C ASP A 97 -17.32 -3.10 -0.39
N LYS A 98 -16.21 -3.04 -1.14
CA LYS A 98 -14.89 -3.59 -0.76
C LYS A 98 -13.87 -2.51 -0.38
N VAL A 99 -14.30 -1.25 -0.26
CA VAL A 99 -13.40 -0.10 -0.09
C VAL A 99 -13.86 0.79 1.04
N GLU A 100 -12.93 1.19 1.90
CA GLU A 100 -13.08 2.32 2.79
C GLU A 100 -11.92 3.29 2.60
N ALA A 101 -12.19 4.60 2.62
CA ALA A 101 -11.19 5.61 2.26
C ALA A 101 -11.19 6.77 3.27
N HIS A 102 -10.04 7.01 3.89
CA HIS A 102 -9.82 7.86 5.05
C HIS A 102 -8.87 9.01 4.72
N SER A 103 -9.35 10.25 4.87
CA SER A 103 -8.53 11.46 4.70
C SER A 103 -7.87 11.81 6.04
N THR A 104 -6.71 11.24 6.30
CA THR A 104 -5.95 11.43 7.55
C THR A 104 -4.49 11.05 7.35
N LYS A 105 -3.63 11.45 8.29
CA LYS A 105 -2.21 11.04 8.29
C LYS A 105 -2.08 9.54 8.59
N ALA A 106 -1.16 8.87 7.91
CA ALA A 106 -0.88 7.45 8.09
C ALA A 106 -0.62 7.08 9.56
N ILE A 107 0.25 7.83 10.25
CA ILE A 107 0.55 7.64 11.68
C ILE A 107 -0.71 7.76 12.55
N THR A 108 -1.56 8.75 12.28
CA THR A 108 -2.81 8.93 13.03
C THR A 108 -3.77 7.76 12.81
N TYR A 109 -3.87 7.28 11.58
CA TYR A 109 -4.73 6.14 11.27
C TYR A 109 -4.26 4.87 11.98
N VAL A 110 -3.00 4.47 11.80
CA VAL A 110 -2.48 3.23 12.39
C VAL A 110 -2.40 3.27 13.92
N GLY A 111 -2.28 4.47 14.52
CA GLY A 111 -2.28 4.64 15.97
C GLY A 111 -3.65 4.60 16.63
N ASN A 112 -4.75 4.69 15.86
CA ASN A 112 -6.12 4.76 16.39
C ASN A 112 -7.07 3.70 15.84
N THR A 113 -6.63 2.88 14.88
CA THR A 113 -7.48 1.83 14.32
C THR A 113 -7.47 0.57 15.19
N ASP A 114 -8.65 -0.04 15.38
CA ASP A 114 -8.80 -1.36 15.99
C ASP A 114 -8.79 -2.49 14.93
N LYS A 115 -8.72 -2.12 13.63
CA LYS A 115 -8.66 -3.09 12.55
C LYS A 115 -7.29 -3.73 12.47
N THR A 116 -7.25 -4.97 12.00
CA THR A 116 -6.01 -5.69 11.67
C THR A 116 -5.99 -6.10 10.21
N TYR A 117 -4.79 -6.27 9.65
CA TYR A 117 -4.58 -6.44 8.23
C TYR A 117 -3.67 -7.62 7.91
N ASP A 118 -3.95 -8.27 6.79
CA ASP A 118 -3.12 -9.35 6.26
C ASP A 118 -1.97 -8.79 5.40
N ILE A 119 -2.20 -7.67 4.72
CA ILE A 119 -1.20 -7.02 3.87
C ILE A 119 -1.30 -5.50 4.08
N VAL A 120 -0.17 -4.87 4.37
CA VAL A 120 -0.05 -3.41 4.49
C VAL A 120 0.96 -2.90 3.49
N PHE A 121 0.54 -1.98 2.62
CA PHE A 121 1.43 -1.25 1.73
C PHE A 121 1.80 0.09 2.35
N LEU A 122 3.10 0.39 2.38
CA LEU A 122 3.70 1.60 2.91
C LEU A 122 4.57 2.24 1.84
N ASP A 123 4.09 3.31 1.19
CA ASP A 123 4.85 4.09 0.20
C ASP A 123 5.01 5.55 0.66
N PRO A 124 5.70 5.80 1.81
CA PRO A 124 5.89 7.15 2.34
C PRO A 124 6.88 7.94 1.48
N PHE A 125 6.88 9.26 1.65
CA PHE A 125 7.95 10.09 1.10
C PHE A 125 9.31 9.68 1.69
N TYR A 126 10.34 9.52 0.86
CA TYR A 126 11.65 8.99 1.26
C TYR A 126 12.40 9.89 2.27
N GLU A 127 12.01 11.14 2.38
CA GLU A 127 12.59 12.13 3.32
C GLU A 127 11.95 12.06 4.73
N ASP A 128 10.91 11.26 4.92
CA ASP A 128 10.23 11.11 6.21
C ASP A 128 11.19 10.42 7.21
N ARG A 129 11.42 11.07 8.36
CA ARG A 129 12.27 10.56 9.45
C ARG A 129 11.52 9.62 10.42
N HIS A 130 10.22 9.43 10.22
CA HIS A 130 9.38 8.68 11.15
C HIS A 130 9.16 7.21 10.73
N HIS A 131 9.88 6.71 9.72
CA HIS A 131 9.72 5.35 9.20
C HIS A 131 9.76 4.27 10.29
N LYS A 132 10.69 4.36 11.25
CA LYS A 132 10.80 3.39 12.34
C LYS A 132 9.54 3.34 13.19
N PHE A 133 9.02 4.51 13.58
CA PHE A 133 7.81 4.60 14.40
C PHE A 133 6.58 4.13 13.63
N LEU A 134 6.48 4.48 12.35
CA LEU A 134 5.40 4.01 11.48
C LEU A 134 5.44 2.49 11.32
N LEU A 135 6.60 1.89 11.09
CA LEU A 135 6.77 0.43 11.00
C LEU A 135 6.41 -0.26 12.33
N GLN A 136 6.76 0.35 13.47
CA GLN A 136 6.36 -0.17 14.78
C GLN A 136 4.84 -0.23 14.92
N LEU A 137 4.14 0.90 14.71
CA LEU A 137 2.67 0.95 14.79
C LEU A 137 2.02 0.00 13.78
N THR A 138 2.53 -0.03 12.55
CA THR A 138 2.00 -0.93 11.52
C THR A 138 2.18 -2.40 11.91
N SER A 139 3.27 -2.74 12.59
CA SER A 139 3.48 -4.11 13.08
C SER A 139 2.45 -4.53 14.12
N ASP A 140 1.85 -3.57 14.87
CA ASP A 140 0.85 -3.87 15.91
C ASP A 140 -0.53 -4.21 15.33
N ILE A 141 -0.81 -3.74 14.12
CA ILE A 141 -2.05 -4.02 13.39
C ILE A 141 -1.89 -5.11 12.32
N LEU A 142 -0.72 -5.77 12.24
CA LEU A 142 -0.47 -6.84 11.29
C LEU A 142 -0.94 -8.18 11.84
N ASN A 143 -1.77 -8.91 11.09
CA ASN A 143 -2.21 -10.25 11.44
C ASN A 143 -1.02 -11.24 11.46
N PRO A 144 -1.07 -12.31 12.26
CA PRO A 144 -0.11 -13.40 12.18
C PRO A 144 -0.01 -13.96 10.75
N GLY A 145 1.21 -14.06 10.22
CA GLY A 145 1.46 -14.47 8.84
C GLY A 145 1.22 -13.36 7.78
N GLY A 146 0.86 -12.17 8.21
CA GLY A 146 0.70 -10.99 7.36
C GLY A 146 2.03 -10.42 6.87
N ILE A 147 1.96 -9.51 5.90
CA ILE A 147 3.11 -8.90 5.22
C ILE A 147 2.97 -7.38 5.18
N ILE A 148 4.03 -6.68 5.54
CA ILE A 148 4.20 -5.25 5.23
C ILE A 148 5.05 -5.15 3.97
N VAL A 149 4.59 -4.41 2.97
CA VAL A 149 5.33 -4.07 1.74
C VAL A 149 5.77 -2.62 1.86
N PHE A 150 7.03 -2.40 2.18
CA PHE A 150 7.59 -1.09 2.44
C PHE A 150 8.45 -0.60 1.28
N PHE A 151 8.10 0.56 0.73
CA PHE A 151 8.84 1.25 -0.32
C PHE A 151 9.76 2.31 0.30
N HIS A 152 11.04 2.31 -0.08
CA HIS A 152 12.01 3.26 0.46
C HIS A 152 13.16 3.55 -0.50
N GLY A 153 13.88 4.66 -0.26
CA GLY A 153 14.96 5.15 -1.10
C GLY A 153 16.36 4.61 -0.77
N GLY A 154 16.47 3.46 -0.09
CA GLY A 154 17.77 2.85 0.25
C GLY A 154 18.22 3.11 1.70
N ASN A 155 17.28 3.36 2.62
CA ASN A 155 17.54 3.34 4.05
C ASN A 155 18.10 1.98 4.48
N ASP A 156 18.94 1.95 5.51
CA ASP A 156 19.32 0.68 6.13
C ASP A 156 18.11 0.10 6.87
N ILE A 157 17.39 -0.79 6.17
CA ILE A 157 16.18 -1.41 6.72
C ILE A 157 16.49 -2.19 7.99
N LYS A 158 17.68 -2.79 8.13
CA LYS A 158 18.07 -3.56 9.30
C LYS A 158 18.17 -2.65 10.53
N GLU A 159 18.68 -1.44 10.37
CA GLU A 159 18.72 -0.43 11.42
C GLU A 159 17.30 0.04 11.78
N LEU A 160 16.44 0.27 10.78
CA LEU A 160 15.07 0.71 11.00
C LEU A 160 14.25 -0.32 11.81
N ILE A 161 14.40 -1.62 11.51
CA ILE A 161 13.65 -2.68 12.19
C ILE A 161 14.36 -3.23 13.43
N GLN A 162 15.55 -2.73 13.75
CA GLN A 162 16.26 -3.10 14.97
C GLN A 162 15.35 -2.86 16.19
N ASN A 163 15.22 -3.90 17.04
CA ASN A 163 14.33 -3.91 18.20
C ASN A 163 12.82 -3.87 17.91
N LEU A 164 12.40 -3.99 16.65
CA LEU A 164 11.01 -4.24 16.28
C LEU A 164 10.75 -5.76 16.21
N LYS A 165 9.47 -6.12 16.30
CA LYS A 165 9.01 -7.52 16.09
C LYS A 165 8.93 -7.91 14.63
N LEU A 166 9.64 -7.21 13.75
CA LEU A 166 9.67 -7.40 12.29
C LEU A 166 10.98 -8.04 11.84
N GLU A 167 10.90 -8.86 10.82
CA GLU A 167 12.04 -9.39 10.08
C GLU A 167 11.84 -9.27 8.57
N ILE A 168 12.94 -9.26 7.82
CA ILE A 168 12.91 -9.19 6.36
C ILE A 168 12.50 -10.56 5.82
N TYR A 169 11.40 -10.58 5.04
CA TYR A 169 10.92 -11.75 4.31
C TYR A 169 11.52 -11.82 2.89
N ASP A 170 11.56 -10.68 2.19
CA ASP A 170 12.14 -10.53 0.85
C ASP A 170 12.54 -9.06 0.62
N GLU A 171 13.45 -8.79 -0.31
CA GLU A 171 13.84 -7.45 -0.70
C GLU A 171 14.16 -7.37 -2.19
N ARG A 172 13.67 -6.31 -2.86
CA ARG A 172 13.89 -6.05 -4.29
C ARG A 172 14.30 -4.61 -4.52
N LYS A 173 15.37 -4.40 -5.28
CA LYS A 173 15.84 -3.06 -5.64
C LYS A 173 15.48 -2.73 -7.10
N TYR A 174 14.84 -1.58 -7.30
CA TYR A 174 14.39 -1.06 -8.58
C TYR A 174 14.92 0.37 -8.79
N SER A 175 16.13 0.52 -9.34
CA SER A 175 16.76 1.83 -9.53
C SER A 175 16.88 2.60 -8.20
N LEU A 176 16.06 3.64 -8.00
CA LEU A 176 16.06 4.48 -6.80
C LEU A 176 15.10 4.01 -5.70
N THR A 177 14.28 3.01 -5.98
CA THR A 177 13.30 2.47 -5.03
C THR A 177 13.71 1.07 -4.60
N THR A 178 13.78 0.83 -3.31
CA THR A 178 13.85 -0.51 -2.74
C THR A 178 12.48 -0.87 -2.19
N VAL A 179 12.04 -2.09 -2.41
CA VAL A 179 10.80 -2.64 -1.84
C VAL A 179 11.19 -3.78 -0.93
N THR A 180 10.96 -3.59 0.36
CA THR A 180 11.23 -4.61 1.38
C THR A 180 9.93 -5.18 1.89
N PHE A 181 9.84 -6.50 1.89
CA PHE A 181 8.73 -7.26 2.48
C PHE A 181 9.12 -7.66 3.89
N LEU A 182 8.30 -7.23 4.86
CA LEU A 182 8.51 -7.51 6.27
C LEU A 182 7.39 -8.40 6.78
N LYS A 183 7.72 -9.30 7.71
CA LYS A 183 6.75 -10.10 8.45
C LYS A 183 7.03 -10.02 9.95
N LEU A 184 6.08 -10.46 10.77
CA LEU A 184 6.34 -10.63 12.19
C LEU A 184 7.36 -11.76 12.39
N LYS A 185 8.27 -11.57 13.36
CA LYS A 185 9.18 -12.64 13.80
C LYS A 185 8.38 -13.81 14.35
N ASP A 186 8.78 -15.01 14.04
CA ASP A 186 8.25 -16.20 14.69
C ASP A 186 8.58 -16.13 16.20
N LYS A 187 7.60 -16.52 17.04
CA LYS A 187 7.77 -16.53 18.50
C LYS A 187 8.68 -17.65 18.94
#